data_8cef7ee6f28a67cce37165db96189725
#
_entry.id   8cef7ee6f28a67cce37165db96189725
#
_cell.length_a   1.000
_cell.length_b   1.000
_cell.length_c   1.000
_cell.angle_alpha   90.00
_cell.angle_beta   90.00
_cell.angle_gamma   90.00
#
_symmetry.space_group_name_H-M   'P 1'
#
loop_
_entity.id
_entity.type
_entity.pdbx_description
1 polymer ?
#
loop_
_entity_poly.entity_id
_entity_poly.type
_entity_poly.pdbx_seq_one_letter_code
_entity_poly.pdbx_strand_id
1 'polypeptide(L)'
;NYYQTISDLEKKSTWTAYLPQFTIDAQGTYQSDVFELPFKLSIVTIPVVPKDQYKVTLNVNQMIWDGGVASINSDKSNIDMSVNNQQTEVNLFKVKEAVNQIYFNILFLQENLKILELVKSQLDSNKNVIESGVKNGVMLRSNLQSIEIEIIRTEQKISEITSDRRALIKMLSMWIEEELTNDVVINVPNELQKNTDIMNRPEYPYFELKKKQIDNGKDLISSILNPKFFAFGQGSYGSPNQLNMFETTGSFFYIVGLKMQWTPFDWFNNSRKQEILEINKSFVNIEKENFEKNLKISLIKDDDDIDKYNTLIAKDEEISTRQKFIVAEYFSKLKNNTITITDYLNQFNQQTQTEISLRLHKLQKLNAIINLLTKSGNY
;
A
#
# COMPACT_ATOMS: atom_id res chain seq x y z
N ASN A 1 -9.11 -14.11 5.17
CA ASN A 1 -7.81 -13.44 5.04
C ASN A 1 -6.82 -14.35 4.32
N TYR A 2 -6.49 -14.03 3.08
CA TYR A 2 -5.62 -14.87 2.22
C TYR A 2 -4.22 -15.08 2.84
N TYR A 3 -3.64 -14.09 3.50
CA TYR A 3 -2.33 -14.21 4.14
C TYR A 3 -2.34 -15.20 5.30
N GLN A 4 -3.43 -15.29 6.05
CA GLN A 4 -3.62 -16.33 7.08
C GLN A 4 -3.62 -17.73 6.44
N THR A 5 -4.39 -17.91 5.36
CA THR A 5 -4.45 -19.19 4.66
C THR A 5 -3.10 -19.61 4.10
N ILE A 6 -2.34 -18.66 3.51
CA ILE A 6 -0.97 -18.91 3.03
C ILE A 6 -0.07 -19.37 4.18
N SER A 7 -0.04 -18.64 5.28
CA SER A 7 0.77 -18.99 6.47
C SER A 7 0.43 -20.38 6.99
N ASP A 8 -0.85 -20.73 7.08
CA ASP A 8 -1.28 -22.05 7.57
C ASP A 8 -0.87 -23.19 6.61
N LEU A 9 -0.91 -22.95 5.31
CA LEU A 9 -0.43 -23.92 4.30
C LEU A 9 1.09 -24.08 4.33
N GLU A 10 1.83 -22.98 4.46
CA GLU A 10 3.30 -23.01 4.57
C GLU A 10 3.76 -23.77 5.82
N LYS A 11 3.10 -23.54 6.97
CA LYS A 11 3.39 -24.30 8.20
C LYS A 11 3.11 -25.80 8.02
N LYS A 12 1.97 -26.16 7.43
CA LYS A 12 1.67 -27.56 7.12
C LYS A 12 2.73 -28.16 6.21
N SER A 13 3.14 -27.42 5.16
CA SER A 13 4.21 -27.84 4.25
C SER A 13 5.55 -28.05 4.98
N THR A 14 5.92 -27.12 5.87
CA THR A 14 7.14 -27.20 6.67
C THR A 14 7.17 -28.49 7.52
N TRP A 15 6.06 -28.84 8.17
CA TRP A 15 5.98 -30.02 9.01
C TRP A 15 5.88 -31.33 8.22
N THR A 16 5.61 -31.30 6.91
CA THR A 16 5.66 -32.52 6.07
C THR A 16 7.07 -33.10 5.98
N ALA A 17 8.13 -32.31 6.21
CA ALA A 17 9.50 -32.81 6.29
C ALA A 17 9.72 -33.83 7.43
N TYR A 18 8.88 -33.81 8.47
CA TYR A 18 8.89 -34.75 9.58
C TYR A 18 8.04 -36.03 9.31
N LEU A 19 7.38 -36.11 8.15
CA LEU A 19 6.70 -37.34 7.75
C LEU A 19 7.67 -38.27 7.03
N PRO A 20 7.47 -39.62 7.12
CA PRO A 20 8.31 -40.55 6.38
C PRO A 20 8.29 -40.28 4.88
N GLN A 21 9.47 -40.14 4.30
CA GLN A 21 9.64 -39.95 2.85
C GLN A 21 9.96 -41.27 2.20
N PHE A 22 9.15 -41.65 1.23
CA PHE A 22 9.30 -42.92 0.48
C PHE A 22 9.84 -42.60 -0.91
N THR A 23 10.94 -43.29 -1.30
CA THR A 23 11.46 -43.26 -2.67
C THR A 23 11.72 -44.65 -3.17
N ILE A 24 11.43 -44.93 -4.44
CA ILE A 24 11.73 -46.17 -5.11
C ILE A 24 12.80 -45.90 -6.16
N ASP A 25 13.93 -46.56 -6.03
CA ASP A 25 15.03 -46.46 -6.98
C ASP A 25 15.20 -47.83 -7.69
N ALA A 26 15.30 -47.82 -9.01
CA ALA A 26 15.60 -48.98 -9.81
C ALA A 26 16.86 -48.72 -10.62
N GLN A 27 17.80 -49.68 -10.56
CA GLN A 27 19.08 -49.55 -11.25
C GLN A 27 19.40 -50.89 -11.95
N GLY A 28 19.82 -50.83 -13.20
CA GLY A 28 20.44 -51.90 -13.94
C GLY A 28 21.82 -51.44 -14.42
N THR A 29 22.85 -52.25 -14.19
CA THR A 29 24.22 -51.93 -14.59
C THR A 29 24.89 -53.10 -15.26
N TYR A 30 25.72 -52.84 -16.27
CA TYR A 30 26.66 -53.82 -16.82
C TYR A 30 28.07 -53.31 -16.56
N GLN A 31 28.89 -54.13 -15.89
CA GLN A 31 30.23 -53.80 -15.48
C GLN A 31 31.27 -54.45 -16.39
N SER A 32 32.32 -53.70 -16.75
CA SER A 32 33.44 -54.26 -17.54
C SER A 32 34.22 -55.30 -16.76
N ASP A 33 34.24 -55.15 -15.41
CA ASP A 33 34.91 -56.04 -14.50
C ASP A 33 34.14 -56.24 -13.20
N VAL A 34 34.35 -57.36 -12.54
CA VAL A 34 33.67 -57.72 -11.27
C VAL A 34 34.69 -58.23 -10.26
N PHE A 35 34.29 -58.20 -8.99
CA PHE A 35 35.17 -58.70 -7.92
C PHE A 35 35.37 -60.21 -8.07
N GLU A 36 36.64 -60.63 -8.24
CA GLU A 36 37.10 -62.03 -8.24
C GLU A 36 38.19 -62.23 -7.21
N LEU A 37 38.15 -63.37 -6.50
CA LEU A 37 39.23 -63.71 -5.58
C LEU A 37 40.46 -64.26 -6.35
N PRO A 38 41.68 -63.72 -6.12
CA PRO A 38 42.84 -64.09 -6.89
C PRO A 38 43.38 -65.51 -6.59
N PHE A 39 42.69 -66.30 -5.77
CA PHE A 39 43.04 -67.68 -5.39
C PHE A 39 41.83 -68.66 -5.42
N LYS A 40 42.07 -69.89 -5.87
CA LYS A 40 41.06 -70.95 -5.84
C LYS A 40 41.23 -71.77 -4.58
N LEU A 41 40.21 -71.87 -3.74
CA LEU A 41 40.17 -72.78 -2.61
C LEU A 41 39.69 -74.20 -3.15
N SER A 42 40.51 -75.20 -2.96
CA SER A 42 40.19 -76.56 -3.51
C SER A 42 38.98 -77.25 -2.88
N ILE A 43 38.43 -76.69 -1.77
CA ILE A 43 37.35 -77.29 -0.98
C ILE A 43 36.04 -76.44 -1.11
N VAL A 44 36.07 -75.22 -1.64
CA VAL A 44 34.90 -74.38 -1.74
C VAL A 44 34.83 -73.66 -3.11
N THR A 45 33.75 -73.88 -3.86
CA THR A 45 33.47 -73.08 -5.07
C THR A 45 32.95 -71.76 -4.71
N ILE A 46 33.74 -70.67 -4.93
CA ILE A 46 33.32 -69.31 -4.70
C ILE A 46 32.51 -68.83 -5.93
N PRO A 47 31.23 -68.37 -5.78
CA PRO A 47 30.47 -67.91 -6.90
C PRO A 47 31.06 -66.61 -7.47
N VAL A 48 31.15 -66.48 -8.79
CA VAL A 48 31.62 -65.28 -9.48
C VAL A 48 30.44 -64.31 -9.57
N VAL A 49 30.67 -63.05 -9.19
CA VAL A 49 29.66 -62.01 -9.28
C VAL A 49 29.32 -61.72 -10.75
N PRO A 50 28.02 -61.71 -11.16
CA PRO A 50 27.64 -61.44 -12.54
C PRO A 50 27.99 -60.02 -12.94
N LYS A 51 28.35 -59.83 -14.23
CA LYS A 51 28.64 -58.49 -14.80
C LYS A 51 27.37 -57.66 -15.02
N ASP A 52 26.26 -58.33 -15.27
CA ASP A 52 24.91 -57.76 -15.33
C ASP A 52 24.31 -57.75 -13.92
N GLN A 53 24.03 -56.56 -13.43
CA GLN A 53 23.52 -56.36 -12.07
C GLN A 53 22.24 -55.54 -12.11
N TYR A 54 21.29 -55.88 -11.27
CA TYR A 54 20.08 -55.11 -11.12
C TYR A 54 19.68 -54.96 -9.65
N LYS A 55 19.03 -53.86 -9.31
CA LYS A 55 18.54 -53.59 -7.97
C LYS A 55 17.31 -52.70 -8.02
N VAL A 56 16.30 -53.06 -7.27
CA VAL A 56 15.16 -52.19 -6.93
C VAL A 56 15.17 -51.98 -5.43
N THR A 57 15.15 -50.71 -5.00
CA THR A 57 15.23 -50.34 -3.59
C THR A 57 14.06 -49.46 -3.21
N LEU A 58 13.33 -49.79 -2.16
CA LEU A 58 12.43 -48.92 -1.44
C LEU A 58 13.21 -48.26 -0.30
N ASN A 59 13.36 -46.96 -0.36
CA ASN A 59 13.98 -46.18 0.72
C ASN A 59 12.89 -45.49 1.53
N VAL A 60 13.04 -45.49 2.84
CA VAL A 60 12.22 -44.77 3.79
C VAL A 60 13.18 -43.86 4.60
N ASN A 61 13.02 -42.55 4.51
CA ASN A 61 13.76 -41.61 5.28
C ASN A 61 12.81 -40.82 6.22
N GLN A 62 13.11 -40.80 7.49
CA GLN A 62 12.34 -40.10 8.53
C GLN A 62 13.23 -39.10 9.21
N MET A 63 12.90 -37.81 9.08
CA MET A 63 13.50 -36.74 9.89
C MET A 63 13.08 -36.92 11.35
N ILE A 64 14.05 -36.99 12.25
CA ILE A 64 13.81 -37.04 13.72
C ILE A 64 13.98 -35.63 14.27
N TRP A 65 15.03 -34.93 13.84
CA TRP A 65 15.34 -33.55 14.26
C TRP A 65 16.16 -32.87 13.17
N ASP A 66 15.74 -31.67 12.78
CA ASP A 66 16.30 -30.89 11.66
C ASP A 66 17.21 -29.75 12.12
N GLY A 67 17.59 -29.69 13.40
CA GLY A 67 18.36 -28.58 13.96
C GLY A 67 17.51 -27.37 14.35
N GLY A 68 16.17 -27.48 14.35
CA GLY A 68 15.23 -26.41 14.66
C GLY A 68 14.73 -25.62 13.42
N VAL A 69 15.13 -26.02 12.21
CA VAL A 69 14.79 -25.33 10.95
C VAL A 69 13.28 -25.26 10.74
N ALA A 70 12.53 -26.33 10.98
CA ALA A 70 11.08 -26.34 10.79
C ALA A 70 10.35 -25.38 11.75
N SER A 71 10.78 -25.30 13.00
CA SER A 71 10.21 -24.35 13.95
C SER A 71 10.45 -22.92 13.50
N ILE A 72 11.69 -22.57 13.11
CA ILE A 72 12.06 -21.25 12.64
C ILE A 72 11.30 -20.88 11.35
N ASN A 73 11.12 -21.83 10.40
CA ASN A 73 10.31 -21.61 9.20
C ASN A 73 8.83 -21.44 9.52
N SER A 74 8.30 -22.13 10.53
CA SER A 74 6.93 -21.92 11.01
C SER A 74 6.76 -20.51 11.59
N ASP A 75 7.74 -20.01 12.35
CA ASP A 75 7.75 -18.64 12.86
C ASP A 75 7.90 -17.62 11.75
N LYS A 76 8.74 -17.94 10.72
CA LYS A 76 8.87 -17.13 9.51
C LYS A 76 7.53 -16.92 8.82
N SER A 77 6.73 -17.96 8.63
CA SER A 77 5.41 -17.86 7.99
C SER A 77 4.46 -16.97 8.80
N ASN A 78 4.52 -16.97 10.14
CA ASN A 78 3.76 -16.05 10.99
C ASN A 78 4.22 -14.60 10.84
N ILE A 79 5.54 -14.39 10.81
CA ILE A 79 6.12 -13.05 10.67
C ILE A 79 5.80 -12.49 9.28
N ASP A 80 5.96 -13.28 8.22
CA ASP A 80 5.65 -12.89 6.84
C ASP A 80 4.17 -12.51 6.69
N MET A 81 3.25 -13.29 7.28
CA MET A 81 1.83 -12.94 7.35
C MET A 81 1.62 -11.59 8.05
N SER A 82 2.29 -11.36 9.17
CA SER A 82 2.16 -10.11 9.93
C SER A 82 2.71 -8.92 9.14
N VAL A 83 3.85 -9.08 8.45
CA VAL A 83 4.43 -8.06 7.55
C VAL A 83 3.47 -7.72 6.42
N ASN A 84 2.88 -8.72 5.76
CA ASN A 84 1.97 -8.52 4.63
C ASN A 84 0.65 -7.86 5.08
N ASN A 85 0.10 -8.25 6.23
CA ASN A 85 -1.06 -7.58 6.81
C ASN A 85 -0.75 -6.11 7.14
N GLN A 86 0.40 -5.84 7.77
CA GLN A 86 0.80 -4.48 8.11
C GLN A 86 1.10 -3.63 6.87
N GLN A 87 1.66 -4.23 5.81
CA GLN A 87 1.82 -3.55 4.52
C GLN A 87 0.47 -3.17 3.89
N THR A 88 -0.55 -4.01 4.08
CA THR A 88 -1.91 -3.70 3.65
C THR A 88 -2.46 -2.50 4.40
N GLU A 89 -2.25 -2.41 5.71
CA GLU A 89 -2.64 -1.24 6.52
C GLU A 89 -1.93 0.05 6.04
N VAL A 90 -0.63 -0.03 5.72
CA VAL A 90 0.12 1.09 5.12
C VAL A 90 -0.49 1.52 3.77
N ASN A 91 -0.90 0.56 2.94
CA ASN A 91 -1.52 0.86 1.65
C ASN A 91 -2.92 1.46 1.82
N LEU A 92 -3.74 0.95 2.74
CA LEU A 92 -5.06 1.50 3.08
C LEU A 92 -4.95 2.94 3.60
N PHE A 93 -3.88 3.23 4.34
CA PHE A 93 -3.63 4.58 4.81
C PHE A 93 -3.41 5.58 3.65
N LYS A 94 -2.70 5.17 2.60
CA LYS A 94 -2.53 5.99 1.38
C LYS A 94 -3.85 6.20 0.62
N VAL A 95 -4.72 5.19 0.61
CA VAL A 95 -6.08 5.31 0.03
C VAL A 95 -6.87 6.39 0.77
N LYS A 96 -6.78 6.43 2.10
CA LYS A 96 -7.44 7.45 2.93
C LYS A 96 -6.99 8.88 2.53
N GLU A 97 -5.70 9.10 2.31
CA GLU A 97 -5.18 10.39 1.84
C GLU A 97 -5.76 10.78 0.45
N ALA A 98 -5.82 9.82 -0.49
CA ALA A 98 -6.37 10.06 -1.83
C ALA A 98 -7.88 10.37 -1.79
N VAL A 99 -8.64 9.64 -0.99
CA VAL A 99 -10.07 9.90 -0.79
C VAL A 99 -10.32 11.28 -0.17
N ASN A 100 -9.55 11.65 0.84
CA ASN A 100 -9.63 12.98 1.45
C ASN A 100 -9.42 14.09 0.43
N GLN A 101 -8.43 13.95 -0.45
CA GLN A 101 -8.16 14.93 -1.51
C GLN A 101 -9.34 15.09 -2.48
N ILE A 102 -9.93 14.00 -2.93
CA ILE A 102 -11.10 14.03 -3.82
C ILE A 102 -12.28 14.69 -3.09
N TYR A 103 -12.53 14.31 -1.85
CA TYR A 103 -13.60 14.83 -1.01
C TYR A 103 -13.51 16.36 -0.86
N PHE A 104 -12.33 16.90 -0.53
CA PHE A 104 -12.14 18.35 -0.42
C PHE A 104 -12.25 19.08 -1.76
N ASN A 105 -11.81 18.46 -2.85
CA ASN A 105 -12.01 19.03 -4.18
C ASN A 105 -13.50 19.13 -4.54
N ILE A 106 -14.31 18.12 -4.21
CA ILE A 106 -15.77 18.18 -4.41
C ILE A 106 -16.38 19.28 -3.55
N LEU A 107 -16.00 19.39 -2.28
CA LEU A 107 -16.47 20.47 -1.38
C LEU A 107 -16.14 21.85 -1.94
N PHE A 108 -14.91 22.02 -2.43
CA PHE A 108 -14.49 23.28 -3.05
C PHE A 108 -15.36 23.66 -4.26
N LEU A 109 -15.60 22.72 -5.19
CA LEU A 109 -16.47 22.97 -6.34
C LEU A 109 -17.92 23.21 -5.92
N GLN A 110 -18.40 22.51 -4.91
CA GLN A 110 -19.76 22.67 -4.38
C GLN A 110 -19.97 24.06 -3.78
N GLU A 111 -19.02 24.59 -3.00
CA GLU A 111 -19.11 25.94 -2.44
C GLU A 111 -18.98 27.02 -3.53
N ASN A 112 -18.14 26.80 -4.55
CA ASN A 112 -18.06 27.70 -5.70
C ASN A 112 -19.37 27.75 -6.48
N LEU A 113 -20.03 26.61 -6.72
CA LEU A 113 -21.34 26.57 -7.35
C LEU A 113 -22.37 27.42 -6.60
N LYS A 114 -22.44 27.27 -5.27
CA LYS A 114 -23.36 28.08 -4.44
C LYS A 114 -23.15 29.57 -4.60
N ILE A 115 -21.87 30.01 -4.65
CA ILE A 115 -21.53 31.41 -4.85
C ILE A 115 -21.96 31.88 -6.26
N LEU A 116 -21.66 31.12 -7.30
CA LEU A 116 -22.01 31.48 -8.67
C LEU A 116 -23.51 31.52 -8.92
N GLU A 117 -24.28 30.64 -8.28
CA GLU A 117 -25.75 30.67 -8.33
C GLU A 117 -26.30 31.95 -7.65
N LEU A 118 -25.74 32.37 -6.52
CA LEU A 118 -26.09 33.64 -5.87
C LEU A 118 -25.71 34.84 -6.75
N VAL A 119 -24.51 34.80 -7.36
CA VAL A 119 -24.05 35.85 -8.31
C VAL A 119 -24.99 35.92 -9.49
N LYS A 120 -25.38 34.80 -10.11
CA LYS A 120 -26.34 34.77 -11.21
C LYS A 120 -27.68 35.41 -10.79
N SER A 121 -28.23 35.01 -9.64
CA SER A 121 -29.47 35.57 -9.11
C SER A 121 -29.38 37.09 -8.91
N GLN A 122 -28.25 37.60 -8.43
CA GLN A 122 -28.01 39.05 -8.27
C GLN A 122 -27.91 39.77 -9.63
N LEU A 123 -27.22 39.19 -10.62
CA LEU A 123 -27.13 39.71 -11.97
C LEU A 123 -28.52 39.75 -12.64
N ASP A 124 -29.34 38.71 -12.48
CA ASP A 124 -30.71 38.67 -12.99
C ASP A 124 -31.57 39.76 -12.37
N SER A 125 -31.45 39.99 -11.07
CA SER A 125 -32.14 41.09 -10.36
C SER A 125 -31.69 42.46 -10.89
N ASN A 126 -30.41 42.65 -11.10
CA ASN A 126 -29.83 43.90 -11.64
C ASN A 126 -30.24 44.12 -13.12
N LYS A 127 -30.29 43.03 -13.94
CA LYS A 127 -30.79 43.07 -15.31
C LYS A 127 -32.22 43.64 -15.38
N ASN A 128 -33.14 43.18 -14.52
CA ASN A 128 -34.50 43.66 -14.46
C ASN A 128 -34.58 45.18 -14.24
N VAL A 129 -33.72 45.72 -13.35
CA VAL A 129 -33.65 47.17 -13.10
C VAL A 129 -33.12 47.93 -14.32
N ILE A 130 -32.05 47.43 -14.96
CA ILE A 130 -31.46 48.03 -16.15
C ILE A 130 -32.44 47.98 -17.35
N GLU A 131 -33.14 46.86 -17.55
CA GLU A 131 -34.13 46.70 -18.58
C GLU A 131 -35.28 47.71 -18.44
N SER A 132 -35.77 47.92 -17.25
CA SER A 132 -36.76 48.99 -16.95
C SER A 132 -36.20 50.37 -17.26
N GLY A 133 -34.94 50.66 -16.92
CA GLY A 133 -34.28 51.91 -17.25
C GLY A 133 -34.13 52.12 -18.78
N VAL A 134 -33.83 51.08 -19.51
CA VAL A 134 -33.76 51.13 -21.00
C VAL A 134 -35.16 51.39 -21.60
N LYS A 135 -36.21 50.70 -21.12
CA LYS A 135 -37.59 50.91 -21.57
C LYS A 135 -38.07 52.33 -21.32
N ASN A 136 -37.65 52.93 -20.24
CA ASN A 136 -38.01 54.32 -19.87
C ASN A 136 -37.06 55.36 -20.51
N GLY A 137 -36.12 54.97 -21.34
CA GLY A 137 -35.17 55.86 -22.01
C GLY A 137 -34.11 56.50 -21.14
N VAL A 138 -33.96 56.04 -19.90
CA VAL A 138 -32.96 56.56 -18.92
C VAL A 138 -31.65 55.80 -18.90
N MET A 139 -31.57 54.62 -19.58
CA MET A 139 -30.35 53.85 -19.72
C MET A 139 -30.13 53.41 -21.19
N LEU A 140 -28.87 53.15 -21.53
CA LEU A 140 -28.47 52.71 -22.86
C LEU A 140 -28.76 51.21 -23.07
N ARG A 141 -29.14 50.82 -24.29
CA ARG A 141 -29.31 49.40 -24.62
C ARG A 141 -28.01 48.58 -24.46
N SER A 142 -26.85 49.20 -24.66
CA SER A 142 -25.53 48.57 -24.39
C SER A 142 -25.36 48.13 -22.95
N ASN A 143 -25.96 48.87 -21.96
CA ASN A 143 -25.91 48.47 -20.56
C ASN A 143 -26.63 47.14 -20.32
N LEU A 144 -27.80 46.95 -20.98
CA LEU A 144 -28.53 45.68 -20.93
C LEU A 144 -27.75 44.52 -21.57
N GLN A 145 -27.17 44.76 -22.74
CA GLN A 145 -26.35 43.75 -23.40
C GLN A 145 -25.11 43.34 -22.57
N SER A 146 -24.46 44.29 -21.92
CA SER A 146 -23.28 44.01 -21.07
C SER A 146 -23.61 43.12 -19.88
N ILE A 147 -24.75 43.36 -19.20
CA ILE A 147 -25.15 42.50 -18.08
C ILE A 147 -25.62 41.12 -18.54
N GLU A 148 -26.28 41.05 -19.71
CA GLU A 148 -26.66 39.77 -20.31
C GLU A 148 -25.43 38.91 -20.69
N ILE A 149 -24.36 39.51 -21.20
CA ILE A 149 -23.09 38.83 -21.47
C ILE A 149 -22.50 38.28 -20.15
N GLU A 150 -22.55 39.05 -19.06
CA GLU A 150 -22.01 38.62 -17.76
C GLU A 150 -22.82 37.46 -17.17
N ILE A 151 -24.14 37.45 -17.35
CA ILE A 151 -25.00 36.31 -16.97
C ILE A 151 -24.58 35.06 -17.75
N ILE A 152 -24.40 35.15 -19.06
CA ILE A 152 -23.98 34.02 -19.91
C ILE A 152 -22.60 33.51 -19.50
N ARG A 153 -21.65 34.40 -19.17
CA ARG A 153 -20.31 34.01 -18.65
C ARG A 153 -20.42 33.25 -17.32
N THR A 154 -21.32 33.71 -16.43
CA THR A 154 -21.57 33.05 -15.15
C THR A 154 -22.18 31.66 -15.36
N GLU A 155 -23.13 31.52 -16.30
CA GLU A 155 -23.73 30.21 -16.68
C GLU A 155 -22.70 29.25 -17.28
N GLN A 156 -21.78 29.76 -18.13
CA GLN A 156 -20.67 28.94 -18.64
C GLN A 156 -19.80 28.42 -17.49
N LYS A 157 -19.47 29.27 -16.51
CA LYS A 157 -18.67 28.89 -15.36
C LYS A 157 -19.38 27.86 -14.46
N ILE A 158 -20.68 28.03 -14.23
CA ILE A 158 -21.52 27.07 -13.51
C ILE A 158 -21.49 25.70 -14.25
N SER A 159 -21.65 25.70 -15.58
CA SER A 159 -21.63 24.47 -16.37
C SER A 159 -20.27 23.74 -16.29
N GLU A 160 -19.16 24.48 -16.40
CA GLU A 160 -17.81 23.96 -16.27
C GLU A 160 -17.62 23.29 -14.89
N ILE A 161 -17.88 24.02 -13.80
CA ILE A 161 -17.71 23.50 -12.42
C ILE A 161 -18.65 22.32 -12.13
N THR A 162 -19.88 22.34 -12.67
CA THR A 162 -20.81 21.23 -12.53
C THR A 162 -20.28 19.96 -13.19
N SER A 163 -19.65 20.09 -14.37
CA SER A 163 -19.01 18.98 -15.07
C SER A 163 -17.83 18.40 -14.29
N ASP A 164 -16.94 19.29 -13.79
CA ASP A 164 -15.78 18.89 -12.99
C ASP A 164 -16.21 18.19 -11.70
N ARG A 165 -17.21 18.74 -11.00
CA ARG A 165 -17.78 18.13 -9.80
C ARG A 165 -18.34 16.74 -10.08
N ARG A 166 -19.06 16.57 -11.20
CA ARG A 166 -19.59 15.26 -11.63
C ARG A 166 -18.48 14.23 -11.84
N ALA A 167 -17.37 14.64 -12.44
CA ALA A 167 -16.21 13.77 -12.64
C ALA A 167 -15.62 13.32 -11.29
N LEU A 168 -15.43 14.24 -10.34
CA LEU A 168 -14.91 13.91 -9.01
C LEU A 168 -15.86 13.01 -8.21
N ILE A 169 -17.19 13.22 -8.30
CA ILE A 169 -18.17 12.34 -7.66
C ILE A 169 -18.06 10.91 -8.20
N LYS A 170 -17.92 10.74 -9.52
CA LYS A 170 -17.69 9.42 -10.11
C LYS A 170 -16.38 8.79 -9.63
N MET A 171 -15.30 9.56 -9.51
CA MET A 171 -14.05 9.07 -8.97
C MET A 171 -14.20 8.64 -7.51
N LEU A 172 -14.90 9.43 -6.68
CA LEU A 172 -15.18 9.08 -5.29
C LEU A 172 -16.02 7.80 -5.21
N SER A 173 -17.08 7.70 -6.03
CA SER A 173 -17.93 6.51 -6.13
C SER A 173 -17.13 5.23 -6.42
N MET A 174 -16.14 5.30 -7.30
CA MET A 174 -15.25 4.17 -7.60
C MET A 174 -14.36 3.79 -6.40
N TRP A 175 -13.91 4.77 -5.60
CA TRP A 175 -13.07 4.50 -4.43
C TRP A 175 -13.82 3.89 -3.26
N ILE A 176 -15.10 4.27 -3.07
CA ILE A 176 -15.93 3.77 -1.96
C ILE A 176 -16.78 2.55 -2.36
N GLU A 177 -16.72 2.15 -3.64
CA GLU A 177 -17.53 1.05 -4.21
C GLU A 177 -19.05 1.23 -4.01
N GLU A 178 -19.51 2.49 -3.94
CA GLU A 178 -20.93 2.86 -3.82
C GLU A 178 -21.33 3.80 -4.95
N GLU A 179 -22.52 3.59 -5.52
CA GLU A 179 -23.09 4.47 -6.55
C GLU A 179 -23.56 5.80 -5.93
N LEU A 180 -22.81 6.87 -6.18
CA LEU A 180 -23.20 8.23 -5.78
C LEU A 180 -23.92 8.91 -6.92
N THR A 181 -25.07 9.53 -6.60
CA THR A 181 -25.80 10.36 -7.56
C THR A 181 -25.09 11.70 -7.78
N ASN A 182 -25.30 12.32 -8.96
CA ASN A 182 -24.69 13.61 -9.25
C ASN A 182 -25.15 14.74 -8.30
N ASP A 183 -26.31 14.58 -7.66
CA ASP A 183 -26.90 15.58 -6.76
C ASP A 183 -26.48 15.38 -5.28
N VAL A 184 -25.59 14.41 -5.00
CA VAL A 184 -25.11 14.20 -3.64
C VAL A 184 -24.48 15.48 -3.09
N VAL A 185 -24.94 15.91 -1.91
CA VAL A 185 -24.38 17.04 -1.18
C VAL A 185 -23.41 16.49 -0.13
N ILE A 186 -22.16 16.88 -0.28
CA ILE A 186 -21.10 16.53 0.67
C ILE A 186 -21.10 17.58 1.79
N ASN A 187 -21.14 17.11 3.04
CA ASN A 187 -21.14 18.02 4.19
C ASN A 187 -19.73 18.51 4.50
N VAL A 188 -19.62 19.75 4.94
CA VAL A 188 -18.35 20.28 5.47
C VAL A 188 -18.10 19.59 6.82
N PRO A 189 -16.93 18.94 7.04
CA PRO A 189 -16.61 18.35 8.34
C PRO A 189 -16.61 19.40 9.44
N ASN A 190 -17.01 18.97 10.66
CA ASN A 190 -16.90 19.84 11.82
C ASN A 190 -15.42 20.20 12.08
N GLU A 191 -15.16 21.38 12.67
CA GLU A 191 -13.81 21.76 13.08
C GLU A 191 -13.25 20.71 14.06
N LEU A 192 -12.12 20.12 13.68
CA LEU A 192 -11.39 19.15 14.48
C LEU A 192 -10.29 19.87 15.26
N GLN A 193 -10.05 19.43 16.50
CA GLN A 193 -8.93 19.96 17.28
C GLN A 193 -7.61 19.40 16.76
N LYS A 194 -6.59 20.25 16.71
CA LYS A 194 -5.23 19.87 16.32
C LYS A 194 -4.65 18.90 17.36
N ASN A 195 -4.42 17.66 16.96
CA ASN A 195 -3.65 16.67 17.72
C ASN A 195 -2.50 16.17 16.86
N THR A 196 -1.26 16.29 17.34
CA THR A 196 -0.03 15.98 16.60
C THR A 196 0.72 14.79 17.16
N ASP A 197 0.04 13.89 17.87
CA ASP A 197 0.68 12.67 18.35
C ASP A 197 0.97 11.72 17.18
N ILE A 198 2.26 11.55 16.87
CA ILE A 198 2.74 10.88 15.63
C ILE A 198 2.74 9.35 15.76
N MET A 199 2.39 8.79 16.93
CA MET A 199 2.61 7.38 17.24
C MET A 199 1.64 6.38 16.57
N ASN A 200 0.57 6.84 15.90
CA ASN A 200 -0.47 5.98 15.35
C ASN A 200 -0.31 5.64 13.85
N ARG A 201 0.87 5.88 13.27
CA ARG A 201 1.15 5.58 11.86
C ARG A 201 1.39 4.08 11.66
N PRO A 202 0.74 3.45 10.65
CA PRO A 202 0.90 2.01 10.37
C PRO A 202 2.31 1.64 9.87
N GLU A 203 3.13 2.59 9.43
CA GLU A 203 4.50 2.37 9.00
C GLU A 203 5.43 1.99 10.18
N TYR A 204 5.19 2.47 11.41
CA TYR A 204 6.03 2.13 12.55
C TYR A 204 6.02 0.64 12.89
N PRO A 205 4.85 -0.01 13.09
CA PRO A 205 4.80 -1.45 13.26
C PRO A 205 5.36 -2.22 12.05
N TYR A 206 5.20 -1.70 10.83
CA TYR A 206 5.75 -2.31 9.63
C TYR A 206 7.29 -2.40 9.68
N PHE A 207 7.99 -1.32 10.03
CA PHE A 207 9.44 -1.33 10.16
C PHE A 207 9.92 -2.30 11.25
N GLU A 208 9.22 -2.36 12.39
CA GLU A 208 9.57 -3.30 13.47
C GLU A 208 9.34 -4.76 13.04
N LEU A 209 8.27 -5.06 12.31
CA LEU A 209 8.03 -6.39 11.74
C LEU A 209 9.08 -6.77 10.69
N LYS A 210 9.53 -5.83 9.85
CA LYS A 210 10.63 -6.05 8.90
C LYS A 210 11.94 -6.41 9.60
N LYS A 211 12.27 -5.75 10.70
CA LYS A 211 13.45 -6.10 11.51
C LYS A 211 13.32 -7.51 12.09
N LYS A 212 12.12 -7.85 12.60
CA LYS A 212 11.82 -9.18 13.13
C LYS A 212 11.96 -10.28 12.07
N GLN A 213 11.53 -9.98 10.82
CA GLN A 213 11.71 -10.87 9.68
C GLN A 213 13.20 -11.14 9.40
N ILE A 214 14.05 -10.11 9.48
CA ILE A 214 15.50 -10.24 9.30
C ILE A 214 16.12 -11.03 10.47
N ASP A 215 15.72 -10.78 11.71
CA ASP A 215 16.20 -11.51 12.88
C ASP A 215 15.86 -13.01 12.79
N ASN A 216 14.64 -13.35 12.38
CA ASN A 216 14.27 -14.74 12.10
C ASN A 216 15.13 -15.37 10.98
N GLY A 217 15.46 -14.60 9.96
CA GLY A 217 16.42 -15.03 8.91
C GLY A 217 17.80 -15.34 9.47
N LYS A 218 18.29 -14.58 10.48
CA LYS A 218 19.56 -14.85 11.18
C LYS A 218 19.49 -16.15 12.00
N ASP A 219 18.36 -16.38 12.69
CA ASP A 219 18.13 -17.62 13.42
C ASP A 219 18.12 -18.82 12.48
N LEU A 220 17.52 -18.70 11.30
CA LEU A 220 17.52 -19.74 10.27
C LEU A 220 18.95 -20.07 9.79
N ILE A 221 19.78 -19.06 9.52
CA ILE A 221 21.19 -19.25 9.14
C ILE A 221 21.94 -19.94 10.27
N SER A 222 21.72 -19.55 11.54
CA SER A 222 22.35 -20.17 12.69
C SER A 222 21.97 -21.64 12.83
N SER A 223 20.72 -21.99 12.57
CA SER A 223 20.20 -23.37 12.69
C SER A 223 20.82 -24.34 11.68
N ILE A 224 21.37 -23.86 10.57
CA ILE A 224 22.04 -24.69 9.56
C ILE A 224 23.29 -25.36 10.13
N LEU A 225 23.93 -24.76 11.13
CA LEU A 225 25.10 -25.33 11.80
C LEU A 225 24.74 -26.40 12.86
N ASN A 226 23.47 -26.58 13.16
CA ASN A 226 23.01 -27.59 14.09
C ASN A 226 23.07 -29.00 13.44
N PRO A 227 23.36 -30.06 14.21
CA PRO A 227 23.27 -31.43 13.71
C PRO A 227 21.82 -31.77 13.33
N LYS A 228 21.66 -32.65 12.36
CA LYS A 228 20.37 -33.20 11.94
C LYS A 228 20.35 -34.70 12.14
N PHE A 229 19.24 -35.22 12.63
CA PHE A 229 19.08 -36.64 12.91
C PHE A 229 17.96 -37.26 12.07
N PHE A 230 18.25 -38.44 11.50
CA PHE A 230 17.35 -39.18 10.65
C PHE A 230 17.29 -40.64 11.10
N ALA A 231 16.13 -41.25 10.97
CA ALA A 231 16.01 -42.70 10.85
C ALA A 231 15.87 -43.04 9.36
N PHE A 232 16.48 -44.15 8.95
CA PHE A 232 16.33 -44.62 7.59
C PHE A 232 16.11 -46.13 7.53
N GLY A 233 15.40 -46.57 6.51
CA GLY A 233 15.21 -47.97 6.16
C GLY A 233 15.32 -48.15 4.65
N GLN A 234 15.99 -49.18 4.23
CA GLN A 234 16.10 -49.58 2.84
C GLN A 234 15.72 -51.05 2.73
N GLY A 235 14.75 -51.37 1.87
CA GLY A 235 14.43 -52.72 1.46
C GLY A 235 14.76 -52.86 -0.03
N SER A 236 15.63 -53.79 -0.37
CA SER A 236 16.11 -53.99 -1.74
C SER A 236 15.93 -55.39 -2.22
N TYR A 237 15.58 -55.54 -3.50
CA TYR A 237 15.67 -56.81 -4.25
C TYR A 237 16.62 -56.63 -5.42
N GLY A 238 17.62 -57.51 -5.54
CA GLY A 238 18.61 -57.36 -6.61
C GLY A 238 19.60 -58.51 -6.70
N SER A 239 20.40 -58.50 -7.76
CA SER A 239 21.49 -59.44 -8.02
C SER A 239 22.74 -58.62 -8.40
N PRO A 240 23.89 -58.86 -7.73
CA PRO A 240 24.08 -59.67 -6.53
C PRO A 240 23.49 -59.05 -5.27
N ASN A 241 23.37 -59.83 -4.20
CA ASN A 241 23.02 -59.32 -2.89
C ASN A 241 24.15 -58.41 -2.33
N GLN A 242 23.86 -57.16 -2.06
CA GLN A 242 24.87 -56.22 -1.61
C GLN A 242 25.38 -56.46 -0.18
N LEU A 243 24.63 -57.19 0.64
CA LEU A 243 25.02 -57.52 2.02
C LEU A 243 25.67 -58.92 2.09
N ASN A 244 25.41 -59.78 1.14
CA ASN A 244 26.00 -61.10 1.05
C ASN A 244 26.55 -61.32 -0.37
N MET A 245 27.84 -60.99 -0.56
CA MET A 245 28.51 -61.11 -1.87
C MET A 245 28.61 -62.52 -2.41
N PHE A 246 28.34 -63.56 -1.59
CA PHE A 246 28.29 -64.97 -2.01
C PHE A 246 26.94 -65.36 -2.62
N GLU A 247 25.93 -64.52 -2.46
CA GLU A 247 24.62 -64.71 -3.08
C GLU A 247 24.53 -63.88 -4.38
N THR A 248 24.81 -64.64 -5.47
CA THR A 248 24.84 -64.05 -6.83
C THR A 248 23.48 -64.10 -7.54
N THR A 249 22.50 -64.77 -6.97
CA THR A 249 21.10 -64.74 -7.45
C THR A 249 20.31 -63.60 -6.88
N GLY A 250 19.19 -63.27 -7.55
CA GLY A 250 18.29 -62.25 -7.06
C GLY A 250 17.73 -62.60 -5.68
N SER A 251 17.97 -61.70 -4.70
CA SER A 251 17.53 -61.92 -3.32
C SER A 251 17.10 -60.64 -2.67
N PHE A 252 16.29 -60.76 -1.60
CA PHE A 252 15.83 -59.64 -0.80
C PHE A 252 16.80 -59.39 0.36
N PHE A 253 17.10 -58.09 0.61
CA PHE A 253 17.88 -57.66 1.75
C PHE A 253 17.38 -56.30 2.24
N TYR A 254 17.67 -55.96 3.52
CA TYR A 254 17.27 -54.70 4.09
C TYR A 254 18.35 -54.13 5.01
N ILE A 255 18.32 -52.82 5.16
CA ILE A 255 19.17 -52.07 6.10
C ILE A 255 18.27 -51.07 6.83
N VAL A 256 18.39 -51.00 8.14
CA VAL A 256 17.74 -49.99 8.95
C VAL A 256 18.78 -49.33 9.88
N GLY A 257 18.63 -48.04 10.14
CA GLY A 257 19.60 -47.36 10.98
C GLY A 257 19.23 -45.94 11.32
N LEU A 258 20.11 -45.31 12.10
CA LEU A 258 20.07 -43.90 12.41
C LEU A 258 21.24 -43.23 11.71
N LYS A 259 20.99 -42.02 11.20
CA LYS A 259 22.00 -41.16 10.54
C LYS A 259 22.02 -39.82 11.20
N MET A 260 23.21 -39.33 11.56
CA MET A 260 23.46 -37.94 11.93
C MET A 260 24.19 -37.25 10.78
N GLN A 261 23.74 -36.06 10.44
CA GLN A 261 24.39 -35.19 9.48
C GLN A 261 24.71 -33.87 10.19
N TRP A 262 25.99 -33.51 10.21
CA TRP A 262 26.46 -32.29 10.87
C TRP A 262 27.60 -31.68 10.08
N THR A 263 27.52 -30.36 9.87
CA THR A 263 28.56 -29.57 9.20
C THR A 263 29.01 -28.46 10.18
N PRO A 264 29.93 -28.77 11.11
CA PRO A 264 30.31 -27.84 12.17
C PRO A 264 31.14 -26.65 11.69
N PHE A 265 31.66 -26.70 10.48
CA PHE A 265 32.51 -25.68 9.93
C PHE A 265 32.18 -25.44 8.44
N ASP A 266 31.93 -24.18 8.07
CA ASP A 266 31.48 -23.75 6.76
C ASP A 266 32.34 -22.62 6.14
N TRP A 267 33.57 -22.47 6.60
CA TRP A 267 34.48 -21.43 6.15
C TRP A 267 33.95 -20.00 6.34
N PHE A 268 33.24 -19.75 7.46
CA PHE A 268 32.61 -18.47 7.82
C PHE A 268 31.52 -18.02 6.85
N ASN A 269 30.97 -18.90 6.04
CA ASN A 269 29.91 -18.57 5.10
C ASN A 269 28.63 -18.09 5.83
N ASN A 270 28.24 -18.78 6.91
CA ASN A 270 27.09 -18.38 7.70
C ASN A 270 27.33 -17.04 8.41
N SER A 271 28.53 -16.79 8.93
CA SER A 271 28.89 -15.50 9.52
C SER A 271 28.73 -14.34 8.53
N ARG A 272 29.23 -14.50 7.30
CA ARG A 272 29.04 -13.49 6.26
C ARG A 272 27.57 -13.28 5.88
N LYS A 273 26.77 -14.34 5.82
CA LYS A 273 25.32 -14.24 5.58
C LYS A 273 24.62 -13.48 6.70
N GLN A 274 24.99 -13.72 7.96
CA GLN A 274 24.46 -12.97 9.10
C GLN A 274 24.85 -11.50 9.04
N GLU A 275 26.10 -11.17 8.66
CA GLU A 275 26.56 -9.81 8.45
C GLU A 275 25.77 -9.09 7.36
N ILE A 276 25.48 -9.78 6.23
CA ILE A 276 24.60 -9.24 5.17
C ILE A 276 23.20 -8.92 5.74
N LEU A 277 22.63 -9.78 6.56
CA LEU A 277 21.34 -9.52 7.18
C LEU A 277 21.39 -8.34 8.17
N GLU A 278 22.51 -8.16 8.91
CA GLU A 278 22.68 -6.99 9.79
C GLU A 278 22.75 -5.68 8.98
N ILE A 279 23.43 -5.69 7.82
CA ILE A 279 23.42 -4.57 6.89
C ILE A 279 22.01 -4.31 6.37
N ASN A 280 21.25 -5.34 6.00
CA ASN A 280 19.86 -5.19 5.59
C ASN A 280 18.97 -4.60 6.70
N LYS A 281 19.22 -4.96 7.97
CA LYS A 281 18.53 -4.36 9.12
C LYS A 281 18.88 -2.88 9.27
N SER A 282 20.12 -2.50 8.95
CA SER A 282 20.54 -1.09 8.90
C SER A 282 19.82 -0.32 7.78
N PHE A 283 19.60 -0.92 6.61
CA PHE A 283 18.77 -0.30 5.56
C PHE A 283 17.32 -0.04 6.03
N VAL A 284 16.70 -0.98 6.75
CA VAL A 284 15.36 -0.77 7.32
C VAL A 284 15.37 0.41 8.31
N ASN A 285 16.43 0.60 9.10
CA ASN A 285 16.55 1.77 9.97
C ASN A 285 16.67 3.08 9.18
N ILE A 286 17.47 3.10 8.10
CA ILE A 286 17.59 4.26 7.21
C ILE A 286 16.24 4.58 6.53
N GLU A 287 15.50 3.57 6.10
CA GLU A 287 14.15 3.76 5.53
C GLU A 287 13.19 4.37 6.57
N LYS A 288 13.23 3.90 7.82
CA LYS A 288 12.45 4.48 8.94
C LYS A 288 12.83 5.94 9.19
N GLU A 289 14.12 6.26 9.27
CA GLU A 289 14.60 7.63 9.47
C GLU A 289 14.18 8.56 8.31
N ASN A 290 14.28 8.09 7.06
CA ASN A 290 13.81 8.83 5.91
C ASN A 290 12.28 9.05 5.94
N PHE A 291 11.52 8.04 6.32
CA PHE A 291 10.07 8.17 6.52
C PHE A 291 9.76 9.23 7.58
N GLU A 292 10.39 9.15 8.75
CA GLU A 292 10.20 10.12 9.86
C GLU A 292 10.55 11.55 9.43
N LYS A 293 11.65 11.73 8.71
CA LYS A 293 12.07 13.03 8.17
C LYS A 293 11.04 13.59 7.20
N ASN A 294 10.57 12.78 6.25
CA ASN A 294 9.58 13.20 5.26
C ASN A 294 8.22 13.51 5.91
N LEU A 295 7.82 12.69 6.88
CA LEU A 295 6.61 12.94 7.67
C LEU A 295 6.71 14.27 8.42
N LYS A 296 7.81 14.53 9.11
CA LYS A 296 8.04 15.77 9.84
C LYS A 296 8.00 16.99 8.92
N ILE A 297 8.65 16.94 7.76
CA ILE A 297 8.61 18.00 6.75
C ILE A 297 7.18 18.26 6.28
N SER A 298 6.41 17.21 6.04
CA SER A 298 5.02 17.32 5.62
C SER A 298 4.11 17.92 6.70
N LEU A 299 4.32 17.55 7.97
CA LEU A 299 3.56 18.11 9.10
C LEU A 299 3.87 19.59 9.33
N ILE A 300 5.14 19.99 9.21
CA ILE A 300 5.54 21.41 9.28
C ILE A 300 4.81 22.23 8.21
N LYS A 301 4.75 21.70 6.96
CA LYS A 301 4.03 22.36 5.87
C LYS A 301 2.55 22.55 6.17
N ASP A 302 1.87 21.51 6.65
CA ASP A 302 0.44 21.57 6.95
C ASP A 302 0.16 22.55 8.11
N ASP A 303 1.07 22.64 9.09
CA ASP A 303 0.99 23.56 10.22
C ASP A 303 1.15 25.03 9.77
N ASP A 304 2.17 25.32 8.96
CA ASP A 304 2.37 26.65 8.36
C ASP A 304 1.19 27.05 7.44
N ASP A 305 0.62 26.09 6.71
CA ASP A 305 -0.57 26.32 5.87
C ASP A 305 -1.79 26.71 6.73
N ILE A 306 -1.99 26.13 7.90
CA ILE A 306 -3.07 26.50 8.83
C ILE A 306 -2.91 27.96 9.27
N ASP A 307 -1.72 28.38 9.68
CA ASP A 307 -1.45 29.75 10.14
C ASP A 307 -1.57 30.78 9.00
N LYS A 308 -1.09 30.41 7.79
CA LYS A 308 -1.29 31.21 6.58
C LYS A 308 -2.78 31.43 6.31
N TYR A 309 -3.60 30.38 6.30
CA TYR A 309 -5.01 30.52 6.01
C TYR A 309 -5.77 31.26 7.11
N ASN A 310 -5.40 31.14 8.38
CA ASN A 310 -5.94 32.00 9.45
C ASN A 310 -5.75 33.49 9.14
N THR A 311 -4.54 33.84 8.71
CA THR A 311 -4.20 35.22 8.35
C THR A 311 -4.96 35.71 7.11
N LEU A 312 -5.05 34.87 6.06
CA LEU A 312 -5.74 35.19 4.81
C LEU A 312 -7.25 35.37 5.04
N ILE A 313 -7.88 34.46 5.80
CA ILE A 313 -9.31 34.48 6.10
C ILE A 313 -9.66 35.82 6.79
N ALA A 314 -8.88 36.27 7.79
CA ALA A 314 -9.12 37.51 8.49
C ALA A 314 -9.07 38.74 7.55
N LYS A 315 -8.11 38.73 6.61
CA LYS A 315 -8.00 39.78 5.58
C LYS A 315 -9.13 39.72 4.56
N ASP A 316 -9.49 38.54 4.10
CA ASP A 316 -10.59 38.38 3.14
C ASP A 316 -11.93 38.79 3.71
N GLU A 317 -12.20 38.57 5.00
CA GLU A 317 -13.42 39.02 5.67
C GLU A 317 -13.48 40.59 5.73
N GLU A 318 -12.35 41.23 5.97
CA GLU A 318 -12.27 42.68 5.91
C GLU A 318 -12.48 43.20 4.47
N ILE A 319 -11.81 42.62 3.47
CA ILE A 319 -11.95 42.99 2.06
C ILE A 319 -13.40 42.72 1.59
N SER A 320 -14.01 41.57 1.90
CA SER A 320 -15.39 41.26 1.54
C SER A 320 -16.39 42.30 2.08
N THR A 321 -16.21 42.72 3.35
CA THR A 321 -17.07 43.72 3.95
C THR A 321 -16.97 45.06 3.23
N ARG A 322 -15.76 45.52 2.90
CA ARG A 322 -15.53 46.79 2.17
C ARG A 322 -16.03 46.68 0.73
N GLN A 323 -15.79 45.56 0.07
CA GLN A 323 -16.19 45.35 -1.33
C GLN A 323 -17.73 45.33 -1.50
N LYS A 324 -18.47 44.74 -0.56
CA LYS A 324 -19.94 44.80 -0.54
C LYS A 324 -20.46 46.23 -0.49
N PHE A 325 -19.87 47.08 0.31
CA PHE A 325 -20.23 48.49 0.38
C PHE A 325 -19.95 49.22 -0.96
N ILE A 326 -18.76 48.99 -1.55
CA ILE A 326 -18.37 49.61 -2.84
C ILE A 326 -19.35 49.19 -3.94
N VAL A 327 -19.66 47.89 -4.05
CA VAL A 327 -20.60 47.42 -5.09
C VAL A 327 -21.99 47.99 -4.92
N ALA A 328 -22.50 48.10 -3.71
CA ALA A 328 -23.80 48.72 -3.43
C ALA A 328 -23.81 50.24 -3.85
N GLU A 329 -22.73 50.96 -3.56
CA GLU A 329 -22.58 52.34 -3.96
C GLU A 329 -22.49 52.49 -5.48
N TYR A 330 -21.69 51.64 -6.15
CA TYR A 330 -21.55 51.65 -7.60
C TYR A 330 -22.87 51.31 -8.28
N PHE A 331 -23.65 50.36 -7.77
CA PHE A 331 -24.98 50.08 -8.32
C PHE A 331 -25.94 51.23 -8.20
N SER A 332 -25.89 51.99 -7.09
CA SER A 332 -26.66 53.25 -6.91
C SER A 332 -26.24 54.35 -7.92
N LYS A 333 -24.93 54.51 -8.12
CA LYS A 333 -24.39 55.47 -9.09
C LYS A 333 -24.75 55.08 -10.53
N LEU A 334 -24.76 53.77 -10.88
CA LEU A 334 -25.18 53.27 -12.15
C LEU A 334 -26.66 53.61 -12.46
N LYS A 335 -27.55 53.42 -11.47
CA LYS A 335 -28.97 53.81 -11.59
C LYS A 335 -29.17 55.29 -11.87
N ASN A 336 -28.29 56.14 -11.36
CA ASN A 336 -28.29 57.58 -11.57
C ASN A 336 -27.49 58.02 -12.81
N ASN A 337 -27.00 57.08 -13.63
CA ASN A 337 -26.17 57.31 -14.82
C ASN A 337 -24.88 58.15 -14.54
N THR A 338 -24.32 58.06 -13.34
CA THR A 338 -23.10 58.79 -12.96
C THR A 338 -21.81 57.96 -13.17
N ILE A 339 -21.97 56.65 -13.49
CA ILE A 339 -20.86 55.76 -13.86
C ILE A 339 -21.31 54.85 -15.03
N THR A 340 -20.34 54.18 -15.63
CA THR A 340 -20.65 53.21 -16.70
C THR A 340 -21.01 51.81 -16.11
N ILE A 341 -21.73 51.03 -16.90
CA ILE A 341 -21.99 49.58 -16.56
C ILE A 341 -20.69 48.83 -16.39
N THR A 342 -19.66 49.13 -17.17
CA THR A 342 -18.34 48.49 -17.08
C THR A 342 -17.70 48.78 -15.71
N ASP A 343 -17.79 50.00 -15.18
CA ASP A 343 -17.27 50.33 -13.86
C ASP A 343 -17.96 49.53 -12.76
N TYR A 344 -19.29 49.40 -12.85
CA TYR A 344 -20.08 48.58 -11.92
C TYR A 344 -19.69 47.10 -12.01
N LEU A 345 -19.68 46.50 -13.22
CA LEU A 345 -19.37 45.07 -13.40
C LEU A 345 -17.94 44.73 -12.96
N ASN A 346 -16.97 45.65 -13.13
CA ASN A 346 -15.61 45.45 -12.60
C ASN A 346 -15.61 45.34 -11.07
N GLN A 347 -16.33 46.21 -10.35
CA GLN A 347 -16.41 46.10 -8.88
C GLN A 347 -17.21 44.86 -8.43
N PHE A 348 -18.27 44.53 -9.16
CA PHE A 348 -19.08 43.32 -8.90
C PHE A 348 -18.25 42.03 -9.09
N ASN A 349 -17.44 41.95 -10.12
CA ASN A 349 -16.55 40.80 -10.36
C ASN A 349 -15.45 40.71 -9.30
N GLN A 350 -14.89 41.83 -8.83
CA GLN A 350 -13.96 41.86 -7.69
C GLN A 350 -14.60 41.35 -6.40
N GLN A 351 -15.86 41.74 -6.12
CA GLN A 351 -16.61 41.22 -4.97
C GLN A 351 -16.79 39.70 -5.09
N THR A 352 -17.22 39.21 -6.26
CA THR A 352 -17.39 37.78 -6.51
C THR A 352 -16.11 37.01 -6.29
N GLN A 353 -14.98 37.51 -6.81
CA GLN A 353 -13.67 36.87 -6.61
C GLN A 353 -13.26 36.87 -5.12
N THR A 354 -13.56 37.94 -4.38
CA THR A 354 -13.29 38.01 -2.94
C THR A 354 -14.11 36.97 -2.15
N GLU A 355 -15.39 36.80 -2.45
CA GLU A 355 -16.24 35.78 -1.81
C GLU A 355 -15.76 34.39 -2.10
N ILE A 356 -15.37 34.08 -3.35
CA ILE A 356 -14.77 32.79 -3.73
C ILE A 356 -13.47 32.56 -2.95
N SER A 357 -12.58 33.53 -2.88
CA SER A 357 -11.31 33.43 -2.16
C SER A 357 -11.51 33.17 -0.67
N LEU A 358 -12.43 33.91 -0.01
CA LEU A 358 -12.78 33.68 1.38
C LEU A 358 -13.25 32.26 1.66
N ARG A 359 -14.16 31.73 0.82
CA ARG A 359 -14.65 30.36 0.95
C ARG A 359 -13.56 29.33 0.70
N LEU A 360 -12.74 29.57 -0.31
CA LEU A 360 -11.59 28.73 -0.63
C LEU A 360 -10.63 28.63 0.55
N HIS A 361 -10.21 29.78 1.12
CA HIS A 361 -9.25 29.79 2.23
C HIS A 361 -9.82 29.10 3.49
N LYS A 362 -11.14 29.24 3.77
CA LYS A 362 -11.81 28.49 4.85
C LYS A 362 -11.75 26.99 4.63
N LEU A 363 -12.01 26.50 3.41
CA LEU A 363 -11.91 25.07 3.08
C LEU A 363 -10.46 24.58 3.06
N GLN A 364 -9.52 25.39 2.58
CA GLN A 364 -8.09 25.06 2.57
C GLN A 364 -7.53 24.95 4.00
N LYS A 365 -7.95 25.83 4.92
CA LYS A 365 -7.62 25.69 6.34
C LYS A 365 -8.11 24.35 6.90
N LEU A 366 -9.38 24.02 6.66
CA LEU A 366 -9.96 22.75 7.12
C LEU A 366 -9.24 21.55 6.52
N ASN A 367 -8.94 21.60 5.22
CA ASN A 367 -8.15 20.55 4.55
C ASN A 367 -6.75 20.40 5.16
N ALA A 368 -6.07 21.51 5.48
CA ALA A 368 -4.76 21.47 6.13
C ALA A 368 -4.84 20.80 7.52
N ILE A 369 -5.86 21.13 8.31
CA ILE A 369 -6.10 20.48 9.61
C ILE A 369 -6.33 18.97 9.45
N ILE A 370 -7.20 18.56 8.51
CA ILE A 370 -7.48 17.13 8.27
C ILE A 370 -6.27 16.40 7.73
N ASN A 371 -5.48 17.03 6.85
CA ASN A 371 -4.23 16.46 6.36
C ASN A 371 -3.22 16.25 7.50
N LEU A 372 -3.07 17.24 8.38
CA LEU A 372 -2.21 17.15 9.55
C LEU A 372 -2.65 16.00 10.47
N LEU A 373 -3.94 15.87 10.77
CA LEU A 373 -4.50 14.80 11.59
C LEU A 373 -4.37 13.43 10.91
N THR A 374 -4.64 13.35 9.60
CA THR A 374 -4.48 12.11 8.83
C THR A 374 -3.01 11.69 8.83
N LYS A 375 -2.08 12.60 8.48
CA LYS A 375 -0.64 12.28 8.43
C LYS A 375 -0.06 11.95 9.80
N SER A 376 -0.59 12.51 10.88
CA SER A 376 -0.18 12.12 12.25
C SER A 376 -0.79 10.78 12.71
N GLY A 377 -1.74 10.20 11.97
CA GLY A 377 -2.43 8.98 12.33
C GLY A 377 -3.57 9.17 13.35
N ASN A 378 -4.06 10.40 13.52
CA ASN A 378 -5.08 10.75 14.53
C ASN A 378 -6.48 10.97 13.93
N TYR A 379 -6.68 10.56 12.67
CA TYR A 379 -7.96 10.69 11.96
C TYR A 379 -8.33 9.40 11.23
#